data_aa443c815857d397213f775ff0be17a4
#
_entry.id   aa443c815857d397213f775ff0be17a4
#
_cell.length_a   1.000
_cell.length_b   1.000
_cell.length_c   1.000
_cell.angle_alpha   90.00
_cell.angle_beta   90.00
_cell.angle_gamma   90.00
#
_symmetry.space_group_name_H-M   'P 1'
#
loop_
_entity.id
_entity.type
_entity.pdbx_description
1 polymer ?
#
loop_
_entity_poly.entity_id
_entity_poly.type
_entity_poly.pdbx_seq_one_letter_code
_entity_poly.pdbx_strand_id
1 'polypeptide(L)'
;MLFRSDYKEIRARLPFLSKRKQKRVSIAIHSTSQCKYWNNPTGWQDVVDHLIKKGYEVRLLSKEQDGYMGNKNPTGIVQQPPSSTMEILKVIQESELFIGISSGLSWLAWATGVPVVLISGFTDVSLEPFDGINRIINQDVCHGCWTNHDFDPGDWNWCPVHKDTDRHFECTKTITSEQVIKQIDTIIG
;
A
#
# COMPACT_ATOMS: atom_id res chain seq x y z
N MET A 1 -4.19 27.62 -0.50
CA MET A 1 -5.50 27.09 -0.89
C MET A 1 -5.61 27.08 -2.42
N LEU A 2 -4.74 26.34 -3.14
CA LEU A 2 -4.63 26.40 -4.61
C LEU A 2 -4.22 25.06 -5.27
N PHE A 3 -4.55 23.91 -4.67
CA PHE A 3 -4.07 22.63 -5.20
C PHE A 3 -5.18 21.59 -5.51
N ARG A 4 -6.43 22.00 -5.71
CA ARG A 4 -7.54 21.07 -5.92
C ARG A 4 -8.05 20.91 -7.36
N SER A 5 -7.65 21.74 -8.31
CA SER A 5 -8.28 21.73 -9.65
C SER A 5 -7.55 20.94 -10.73
N ASP A 6 -6.25 20.66 -10.59
CA ASP A 6 -5.43 20.22 -11.74
C ASP A 6 -4.72 18.87 -11.59
N TYR A 7 -5.05 18.09 -10.57
CA TYR A 7 -4.43 16.75 -10.37
C TYR A 7 -4.69 15.77 -11.53
N LYS A 8 -5.71 15.97 -12.33
CA LYS A 8 -5.99 15.13 -13.51
C LYS A 8 -4.92 15.26 -14.61
N GLU A 9 -4.26 16.41 -14.69
CA GLU A 9 -3.26 16.68 -15.74
C GLU A 9 -1.82 16.30 -15.35
N ILE A 10 -1.53 16.13 -14.05
CA ILE A 10 -0.16 15.91 -13.55
C ILE A 10 0.19 14.43 -13.40
N ARG A 11 -0.60 13.51 -13.88
CA ARG A 11 -0.21 12.09 -13.86
C ARG A 11 1.04 11.91 -14.71
N ALA A 12 2.20 11.71 -14.05
CA ALA A 12 3.44 11.39 -14.73
C ALA A 12 3.22 10.14 -15.59
N ARG A 13 3.36 10.27 -16.88
CA ARG A 13 3.31 9.12 -17.79
C ARG A 13 4.68 8.49 -17.80
N LEU A 14 4.83 7.39 -17.08
CA LEU A 14 6.03 6.58 -17.12
C LEU A 14 6.12 5.82 -18.46
N PRO A 15 7.35 5.50 -18.92
CA PRO A 15 7.54 4.74 -20.13
C PRO A 15 6.83 3.39 -20.03
N PHE A 16 6.19 3.00 -21.13
CA PHE A 16 5.50 1.72 -21.21
C PHE A 16 6.52 0.61 -21.55
N LEU A 17 6.84 -0.23 -20.58
CA LEU A 17 7.87 -1.27 -20.69
C LEU A 17 7.33 -2.65 -21.06
N SER A 18 6.06 -2.92 -20.71
CA SER A 18 5.44 -4.23 -20.97
C SER A 18 3.97 -4.09 -21.34
N LYS A 19 3.55 -4.81 -22.40
CA LYS A 19 2.14 -4.91 -22.84
C LYS A 19 1.42 -6.12 -22.26
N ARG A 20 2.18 -7.09 -21.73
CA ARG A 20 1.62 -8.36 -21.30
C ARG A 20 1.27 -8.31 -19.83
N LYS A 21 -0.01 -8.39 -19.52
CA LYS A 21 -0.47 -8.64 -18.17
C LYS A 21 -0.26 -10.12 -17.83
N GLN A 22 0.17 -10.37 -16.62
CA GLN A 22 0.28 -11.69 -16.02
C GLN A 22 -0.79 -11.80 -14.92
N LYS A 23 -1.29 -12.99 -14.66
CA LYS A 23 -2.18 -13.24 -13.53
C LYS A 23 -1.40 -13.09 -12.23
N ARG A 24 -1.03 -11.85 -11.95
CA ARG A 24 -0.15 -11.42 -10.86
C ARG A 24 -0.72 -10.19 -10.17
N VAL A 25 -0.58 -10.17 -8.86
CA VAL A 25 -0.77 -8.99 -8.02
C VAL A 25 0.57 -8.67 -7.36
N SER A 26 1.02 -7.42 -7.51
CA SER A 26 2.20 -6.92 -6.79
C SER A 26 1.77 -6.29 -5.47
N ILE A 27 2.49 -6.60 -4.40
CA ILE A 27 2.25 -6.01 -3.07
C ILE A 27 3.48 -5.30 -2.53
N ALA A 28 3.27 -4.22 -1.76
CA ALA A 28 4.32 -3.49 -1.04
C ALA A 28 3.86 -3.22 0.40
N ILE A 29 4.46 -3.95 1.34
CA ILE A 29 4.02 -3.99 2.74
C ILE A 29 4.91 -3.20 3.69
N HIS A 30 6.12 -2.81 3.28
CA HIS A 30 7.13 -2.17 4.11
C HIS A 30 7.22 -0.66 3.89
N SER A 31 7.60 0.04 4.95
CA SER A 31 7.84 1.48 4.94
C SER A 31 8.91 1.86 5.97
N THR A 32 9.23 3.14 6.07
CA THR A 32 10.24 3.71 6.96
C THR A 32 9.73 4.01 8.38
N SER A 33 8.46 3.75 8.67
CA SER A 33 7.85 3.94 9.99
C SER A 33 6.63 3.04 10.14
N GLN A 34 6.43 2.50 11.36
CA GLN A 34 5.35 1.57 11.69
C GLN A 34 3.95 2.21 11.51
N CYS A 35 3.81 3.51 11.71
CA CYS A 35 2.53 4.21 11.51
C CYS A 35 1.98 4.12 10.08
N LYS A 36 2.83 3.83 9.09
CA LYS A 36 2.44 3.63 7.69
C LYS A 36 2.05 2.19 7.36
N TYR A 37 2.42 1.23 8.21
CA TYR A 37 2.10 -0.18 7.98
C TYR A 37 0.60 -0.42 8.13
N TRP A 38 0.11 -1.42 7.43
CA TRP A 38 -1.18 -2.00 7.75
C TRP A 38 -1.03 -2.89 8.97
N ASN A 39 -1.35 -2.34 10.14
CA ASN A 39 -1.11 -2.97 11.44
C ASN A 39 -2.21 -3.98 11.85
N ASN A 40 -3.10 -4.37 10.92
CA ASN A 40 -4.01 -5.50 11.13
C ASN A 40 -3.20 -6.80 11.24
N PRO A 41 -3.36 -7.60 12.28
CA PRO A 41 -2.48 -8.73 12.57
C PRO A 41 -2.54 -9.86 11.53
N THR A 42 -3.66 -10.05 10.85
CA THR A 42 -3.84 -11.10 9.83
C THR A 42 -4.03 -10.54 8.42
N GLY A 43 -4.24 -9.23 8.29
CA GLY A 43 -4.71 -8.59 7.07
C GLY A 43 -3.92 -8.96 5.81
N TRP A 44 -2.59 -8.90 5.86
CA TRP A 44 -1.77 -9.27 4.70
C TRP A 44 -1.85 -10.76 4.36
N GLN A 45 -1.90 -11.64 5.37
CA GLN A 45 -2.03 -13.08 5.13
C GLN A 45 -3.38 -13.41 4.50
N ASP A 46 -4.47 -12.86 5.03
CA ASP A 46 -5.82 -13.10 4.52
C ASP A 46 -5.95 -12.66 3.06
N VAL A 47 -5.38 -11.48 2.72
CA VAL A 47 -5.37 -10.97 1.34
C VAL A 47 -4.55 -11.87 0.42
N VAL A 48 -3.37 -12.31 0.85
CA VAL A 48 -2.51 -13.19 0.05
C VAL A 48 -3.18 -14.53 -0.19
N ASP A 49 -3.78 -15.13 0.84
CA ASP A 49 -4.48 -16.42 0.73
C ASP A 49 -5.68 -16.32 -0.23
N HIS A 50 -6.45 -15.22 -0.16
CA HIS A 50 -7.55 -14.95 -1.09
C HIS A 50 -7.08 -14.88 -2.54
N LEU A 51 -5.99 -14.14 -2.81
CA LEU A 51 -5.43 -13.98 -4.15
C LEU A 51 -4.88 -15.31 -4.71
N ILE A 52 -4.18 -16.08 -3.88
CA ILE A 52 -3.66 -17.40 -4.26
C ILE A 52 -4.83 -18.34 -4.60
N LYS A 53 -5.88 -18.36 -3.78
CA LYS A 53 -7.10 -19.16 -4.05
C LYS A 53 -7.75 -18.79 -5.38
N LYS A 54 -7.65 -17.53 -5.81
CA LYS A 54 -8.09 -17.07 -7.14
C LYS A 54 -7.10 -17.38 -8.26
N GLY A 55 -5.96 -17.99 -7.95
CA GLY A 55 -4.92 -18.39 -8.90
C GLY A 55 -3.98 -17.26 -9.31
N TYR A 56 -3.85 -16.20 -8.51
CA TYR A 56 -2.87 -15.15 -8.73
C TYR A 56 -1.49 -15.53 -8.13
N GLU A 57 -0.43 -15.18 -8.86
CA GLU A 57 0.89 -15.04 -8.25
C GLU A 57 0.88 -13.73 -7.43
N VAL A 58 1.23 -13.81 -6.16
CA VAL A 58 1.40 -12.62 -5.31
C VAL A 58 2.88 -12.32 -5.16
N ARG A 59 3.32 -11.16 -5.69
CA ARG A 59 4.72 -10.75 -5.69
C ARG A 59 4.98 -9.62 -4.72
N LEU A 60 5.82 -9.87 -3.72
CA LEU A 60 6.25 -8.87 -2.76
C LEU A 60 7.40 -8.04 -3.33
N LEU A 61 7.17 -6.74 -3.45
CA LEU A 61 8.16 -5.75 -3.85
C LEU A 61 8.75 -5.09 -2.60
N SER A 62 9.84 -5.65 -2.10
CA SER A 62 10.51 -5.12 -0.90
C SER A 62 12.01 -5.39 -0.97
N LYS A 63 12.79 -4.47 -0.42
CA LYS A 63 14.21 -4.65 -0.14
C LYS A 63 14.44 -5.29 1.23
N GLU A 64 13.44 -5.23 2.09
CA GLU A 64 13.53 -5.68 3.46
C GLU A 64 13.39 -7.20 3.53
N GLN A 65 14.14 -7.80 4.45
CA GLN A 65 14.05 -9.22 4.74
C GLN A 65 12.84 -9.52 5.61
N ASP A 66 12.42 -10.78 5.63
CA ASP A 66 11.40 -11.25 6.56
C ASP A 66 11.79 -10.94 8.02
N GLY A 67 10.82 -10.48 8.81
CA GLY A 67 11.06 -10.06 10.19
C GLY A 67 11.59 -8.64 10.35
N TYR A 68 11.70 -7.86 9.26
CA TYR A 68 12.16 -6.46 9.35
C TYR A 68 11.34 -5.67 10.37
N MET A 69 12.05 -5.11 11.36
CA MET A 69 11.44 -4.36 12.48
C MET A 69 10.28 -5.10 13.17
N GLY A 70 10.35 -6.43 13.25
CA GLY A 70 9.33 -7.28 13.86
C GLY A 70 8.16 -7.65 12.94
N ASN A 71 8.11 -7.13 11.72
CA ASN A 71 7.05 -7.43 10.77
C ASN A 71 7.39 -8.66 9.92
N LYS A 72 6.53 -9.68 9.98
CA LYS A 72 6.67 -10.90 9.17
C LYS A 72 6.01 -10.72 7.80
N ASN A 73 6.66 -11.28 6.79
CA ASN A 73 6.07 -11.37 5.47
C ASN A 73 4.94 -12.42 5.47
N PRO A 74 3.85 -12.22 4.71
CA PRO A 74 2.86 -13.27 4.50
C PRO A 74 3.50 -14.47 3.78
N THR A 75 2.98 -15.67 4.05
CA THR A 75 3.40 -16.90 3.38
C THR A 75 2.76 -17.02 1.99
N GLY A 76 3.36 -17.83 1.12
CA GLY A 76 2.83 -18.09 -0.22
C GLY A 76 3.14 -17.00 -1.26
N ILE A 77 3.88 -15.96 -0.88
CA ILE A 77 4.33 -14.90 -1.79
C ILE A 77 5.59 -15.33 -2.58
N VAL A 78 5.81 -14.66 -3.71
CA VAL A 78 7.09 -14.67 -4.43
C VAL A 78 7.83 -13.37 -4.09
N GLN A 79 8.97 -13.49 -3.42
CA GLN A 79 9.82 -12.32 -3.13
C GLN A 79 10.47 -11.82 -4.42
N GLN A 80 10.31 -10.54 -4.75
CA GLN A 80 11.08 -9.91 -5.82
C GLN A 80 12.55 -9.82 -5.38
N PRO A 81 13.50 -10.35 -6.16
CA PRO A 81 14.92 -10.19 -5.85
C PRO A 81 15.33 -8.69 -5.91
N PRO A 82 16.48 -8.32 -5.34
CA PRO A 82 17.02 -6.97 -5.46
C PRO A 82 17.05 -6.55 -6.93
N SER A 83 16.40 -5.45 -7.24
CA SER A 83 16.10 -5.02 -8.61
C SER A 83 16.26 -3.51 -8.75
N SER A 84 16.62 -3.07 -9.94
CA SER A 84 16.61 -1.66 -10.30
C SER A 84 15.17 -1.11 -10.32
N THR A 85 15.02 0.20 -10.24
CA THR A 85 13.70 0.87 -10.35
C THR A 85 13.00 0.51 -11.66
N MET A 86 13.75 0.34 -12.76
CA MET A 86 13.18 -0.03 -14.06
C MET A 86 12.63 -1.46 -14.08
N GLU A 87 13.29 -2.39 -13.41
CA GLU A 87 12.82 -3.77 -13.28
C GLU A 87 11.57 -3.83 -12.41
N ILE A 88 11.54 -3.09 -11.29
CA ILE A 88 10.35 -2.96 -10.44
C ILE A 88 9.19 -2.35 -11.24
N LEU A 89 9.45 -1.30 -12.01
CA LEU A 89 8.46 -0.67 -12.88
C LEU A 89 7.84 -1.69 -13.85
N LYS A 90 8.69 -2.53 -14.49
CA LYS A 90 8.24 -3.58 -15.40
C LYS A 90 7.36 -4.61 -14.69
N VAL A 91 7.78 -5.08 -13.51
CA VAL A 91 7.00 -6.03 -12.70
C VAL A 91 5.62 -5.46 -12.34
N ILE A 92 5.57 -4.18 -11.93
CA ILE A 92 4.30 -3.50 -11.63
C ILE A 92 3.43 -3.43 -12.89
N GLN A 93 3.98 -3.02 -14.03
CA GLN A 93 3.23 -2.92 -15.29
C GLN A 93 2.71 -4.26 -15.80
N GLU A 94 3.39 -5.36 -15.50
CA GLU A 94 2.95 -6.72 -15.82
C GLU A 94 1.87 -7.25 -14.87
N SER A 95 1.68 -6.64 -13.72
CA SER A 95 0.66 -7.04 -12.74
C SER A 95 -0.72 -6.49 -13.12
N GLU A 96 -1.76 -7.22 -12.78
CA GLU A 96 -3.15 -6.78 -12.99
C GLU A 96 -3.59 -5.77 -11.93
N LEU A 97 -3.00 -5.87 -10.72
CA LEU A 97 -3.30 -5.01 -9.58
C LEU A 97 -2.02 -4.78 -8.76
N PHE A 98 -1.92 -3.62 -8.14
CA PHE A 98 -0.95 -3.31 -7.10
C PHE A 98 -1.69 -3.03 -5.79
N ILE A 99 -1.23 -3.62 -4.68
CA ILE A 99 -1.74 -3.36 -3.34
C ILE A 99 -0.59 -2.86 -2.47
N GLY A 100 -0.77 -1.75 -1.81
CA GLY A 100 0.29 -1.19 -0.97
C GLY A 100 -0.20 -0.23 0.09
N ILE A 101 0.77 0.25 0.83
CA ILE A 101 0.60 1.29 1.85
C ILE A 101 1.07 2.63 1.30
N SER A 102 0.87 3.72 2.03
CA SER A 102 1.31 5.07 1.62
C SER A 102 2.85 5.16 1.56
N SER A 103 3.41 4.81 0.40
CA SER A 103 4.86 4.71 0.17
C SER A 103 5.22 4.97 -1.30
N GLY A 104 6.52 5.15 -1.58
CA GLY A 104 7.02 5.44 -2.93
C GLY A 104 6.61 4.41 -4.00
N LEU A 105 6.51 3.11 -3.66
CA LEU A 105 6.09 2.08 -4.61
C LEU A 105 4.62 2.22 -5.01
N SER A 106 3.76 2.69 -4.12
CA SER A 106 2.35 2.95 -4.45
C SER A 106 2.22 4.12 -5.43
N TRP A 107 3.05 5.15 -5.30
CA TRP A 107 3.12 6.26 -6.25
C TRP A 107 3.69 5.83 -7.61
N LEU A 108 4.70 4.97 -7.58
CA LEU A 108 5.25 4.39 -8.80
C LEU A 108 4.19 3.56 -9.54
N ALA A 109 3.45 2.72 -8.83
CA ALA A 109 2.36 1.92 -9.39
C ALA A 109 1.26 2.81 -9.99
N TRP A 110 0.83 3.82 -9.25
CA TRP A 110 -0.15 4.80 -9.75
C TRP A 110 0.31 5.47 -11.05
N ALA A 111 1.57 5.89 -11.12
CA ALA A 111 2.13 6.54 -12.31
C ALA A 111 2.21 5.61 -13.53
N THR A 112 2.19 4.28 -13.35
CA THR A 112 2.13 3.31 -14.46
C THR A 112 0.75 3.14 -15.06
N GLY A 113 -0.30 3.54 -14.36
CA GLY A 113 -1.68 3.29 -14.76
C GLY A 113 -2.23 1.92 -14.34
N VAL A 114 -1.47 1.11 -13.63
CA VAL A 114 -1.99 -0.12 -13.01
C VAL A 114 -2.99 0.27 -11.91
N PRO A 115 -4.13 -0.41 -11.78
CA PRO A 115 -5.04 -0.20 -10.65
C PRO A 115 -4.29 -0.35 -9.32
N VAL A 116 -4.56 0.56 -8.38
CA VAL A 116 -3.92 0.56 -7.06
C VAL A 116 -4.97 0.45 -5.98
N VAL A 117 -4.80 -0.50 -5.06
CA VAL A 117 -5.46 -0.52 -3.75
C VAL A 117 -4.47 0.02 -2.74
N LEU A 118 -4.80 1.14 -2.12
CA LEU A 118 -3.96 1.85 -1.16
C LEU A 118 -4.55 1.75 0.24
N ILE A 119 -3.86 1.06 1.13
CA ILE A 119 -4.22 0.97 2.55
C ILE A 119 -3.52 2.13 3.27
N SER A 120 -4.27 3.03 3.84
CA SER A 120 -3.75 4.28 4.40
C SER A 120 -4.57 4.74 5.60
N GLY A 121 -3.88 5.18 6.65
CA GLY A 121 -4.49 5.79 7.83
C GLY A 121 -3.64 6.95 8.36
N PHE A 122 -2.34 6.90 8.08
CA PHE A 122 -1.36 7.89 8.52
C PHE A 122 -1.48 9.22 7.76
N THR A 123 -1.73 9.18 6.45
CA THR A 123 -1.82 10.35 5.59
C THR A 123 -3.25 10.84 5.50
N ASP A 124 -3.46 12.16 5.57
CA ASP A 124 -4.78 12.75 5.36
C ASP A 124 -5.30 12.50 3.95
N VAL A 125 -6.62 12.37 3.82
CA VAL A 125 -7.29 12.09 2.54
C VAL A 125 -7.01 13.15 1.47
N SER A 126 -6.73 14.39 1.90
CA SER A 126 -6.48 15.51 0.97
C SER A 126 -5.09 15.50 0.33
N LEU A 127 -4.15 14.71 0.86
CA LEU A 127 -2.76 14.69 0.42
C LEU A 127 -2.41 13.57 -0.56
N GLU A 128 -3.32 12.63 -0.77
CA GLU A 128 -3.09 11.50 -1.67
C GLU A 128 -3.96 11.62 -2.93
N PRO A 129 -3.44 11.30 -4.13
CA PRO A 129 -4.22 11.40 -5.36
C PRO A 129 -5.44 10.48 -5.34
N PHE A 130 -6.51 10.93 -6.01
CA PHE A 130 -7.79 10.22 -6.03
C PHE A 130 -8.01 9.43 -7.32
N ASP A 131 -7.50 9.92 -8.45
CA ASP A 131 -7.69 9.27 -9.75
C ASP A 131 -6.86 8.00 -9.91
N GLY A 132 -7.53 6.86 -10.09
CA GLY A 132 -6.88 5.55 -10.31
C GLY A 132 -6.30 4.90 -9.07
N ILE A 133 -6.60 5.43 -7.89
CA ILE A 133 -6.29 4.83 -6.59
C ILE A 133 -7.60 4.48 -5.87
N ASN A 134 -7.70 3.23 -5.46
CA ASN A 134 -8.77 2.75 -4.59
C ASN A 134 -8.26 2.76 -3.15
N ARG A 135 -8.48 3.86 -2.46
CA ARG A 135 -7.99 4.07 -1.11
C ARG A 135 -8.93 3.46 -0.08
N ILE A 136 -8.34 2.72 0.85
CA ILE A 136 -9.02 2.15 2.00
C ILE A 136 -8.51 2.86 3.25
N ILE A 137 -9.40 3.52 3.96
CA ILE A 137 -9.15 4.25 5.18
C ILE A 137 -10.34 4.09 6.11
N ASN A 138 -10.10 3.97 7.40
CA ASN A 138 -11.14 4.09 8.41
C ASN A 138 -11.16 5.51 8.97
N GLN A 139 -12.17 6.29 8.61
CA GLN A 139 -12.34 7.68 9.05
C GLN A 139 -13.09 7.80 10.39
N ASP A 140 -13.64 6.71 10.93
CA ASP A 140 -14.36 6.69 12.18
C ASP A 140 -13.44 6.62 13.41
N VAL A 141 -12.13 6.48 13.17
CA VAL A 141 -11.08 6.44 14.21
C VAL A 141 -10.04 7.53 13.97
N CYS A 142 -9.11 7.68 14.89
CA CYS A 142 -7.99 8.62 14.74
C CYS A 142 -7.21 8.30 13.43
N HIS A 143 -6.98 9.31 12.59
CA HIS A 143 -6.26 9.19 11.30
C HIS A 143 -5.63 10.52 10.89
N GLY A 144 -4.82 10.53 9.82
CA GLY A 144 -4.30 11.76 9.21
C GLY A 144 -3.20 12.46 10.02
N CYS A 145 -2.47 11.75 10.87
CA CYS A 145 -1.47 12.34 11.76
C CYS A 145 -0.36 13.11 11.02
N TRP A 146 -0.02 12.69 9.80
CA TRP A 146 1.01 13.35 8.97
C TRP A 146 0.77 14.85 8.76
N THR A 147 -0.49 15.25 8.68
CA THR A 147 -0.88 16.67 8.47
C THR A 147 -1.04 17.46 9.74
N ASN A 148 -1.35 16.76 10.85
CA ASN A 148 -1.86 17.40 12.06
C ASN A 148 -0.83 17.43 13.20
N HIS A 149 0.31 16.74 13.03
CA HIS A 149 1.36 16.64 14.04
C HIS A 149 2.74 16.67 13.40
N ASP A 150 3.72 17.20 14.13
CA ASP A 150 5.12 17.17 13.74
C ASP A 150 5.62 15.72 13.77
N PHE A 151 6.04 15.21 12.61
CA PHE A 151 6.53 13.85 12.47
C PHE A 151 7.94 13.70 13.05
N ASP A 152 8.12 12.73 13.95
CA ASP A 152 9.43 12.34 14.45
C ASP A 152 9.98 11.13 13.66
N PRO A 153 10.94 11.34 12.74
CA PRO A 153 11.53 10.26 11.96
C PRO A 153 12.43 9.34 12.79
N GLY A 154 12.81 9.74 14.00
CA GLY A 154 13.59 8.92 14.94
C GLY A 154 12.75 7.91 15.72
N ASP A 155 11.45 8.12 15.78
CA ASP A 155 10.52 7.22 16.46
C ASP A 155 9.88 6.24 15.48
N TRP A 156 10.39 4.99 15.44
CA TRP A 156 9.82 3.92 14.62
C TRP A 156 8.33 3.69 14.91
N ASN A 157 7.93 3.77 16.19
CA ASN A 157 6.57 3.55 16.66
C ASN A 157 5.78 4.86 16.82
N TRP A 158 6.12 5.89 16.06
CA TRP A 158 5.49 7.19 16.16
C TRP A 158 3.97 7.10 15.97
N CYS A 159 3.25 7.49 17.02
CA CYS A 159 1.80 7.64 17.05
C CYS A 159 1.49 8.78 18.04
N PRO A 160 1.38 10.03 17.57
CA PRO A 160 1.43 11.21 18.44
C PRO A 160 0.29 11.28 19.46
N VAL A 161 -0.84 10.61 19.19
CA VAL A 161 -2.04 10.70 20.05
C VAL A 161 -2.22 9.45 20.92
N HIS A 162 -1.90 8.25 20.38
CA HIS A 162 -2.28 6.98 21.02
C HIS A 162 -1.09 6.03 21.24
N LYS A 163 0.15 6.54 21.20
CA LYS A 163 1.33 5.71 21.47
C LYS A 163 1.20 5.03 22.85
N ASP A 164 1.55 3.75 22.91
CA ASP A 164 1.54 2.91 24.12
C ASP A 164 0.17 2.74 24.79
N THR A 165 -0.93 2.93 24.04
CA THR A 165 -2.30 2.64 24.45
C THR A 165 -2.90 1.53 23.60
N ASP A 166 -4.07 1.01 23.96
CA ASP A 166 -4.83 0.02 23.19
C ASP A 166 -5.20 0.54 21.79
N ARG A 167 -5.27 1.86 21.65
CA ARG A 167 -5.55 2.55 20.37
C ARG A 167 -4.33 2.81 19.50
N HIS A 168 -3.15 2.37 19.93
CA HIS A 168 -1.91 2.53 19.16
C HIS A 168 -2.08 1.97 17.73
N PHE A 169 -1.87 2.82 16.71
CA PHE A 169 -2.09 2.53 15.29
C PHE A 169 -3.52 2.08 14.92
N GLU A 170 -4.54 2.50 15.66
CA GLU A 170 -5.92 2.14 15.34
C GLU A 170 -6.32 2.52 13.91
N CYS A 171 -5.76 3.62 13.37
CA CYS A 171 -6.00 4.09 11.99
C CYS A 171 -5.75 3.01 10.92
N THR A 172 -4.86 2.06 11.18
CA THR A 172 -4.55 0.97 10.25
C THR A 172 -4.87 -0.41 10.81
N LYS A 173 -4.92 -0.59 12.15
CA LYS A 173 -5.37 -1.85 12.75
C LYS A 173 -6.83 -2.17 12.44
N THR A 174 -7.68 -1.15 12.41
CA THR A 174 -9.13 -1.30 12.23
C THR A 174 -9.57 -1.44 10.77
N ILE A 175 -8.65 -1.26 9.81
CA ILE A 175 -8.93 -1.64 8.41
C ILE A 175 -8.90 -3.16 8.33
N THR A 176 -10.03 -3.78 8.00
CA THR A 176 -10.16 -5.23 7.98
C THR A 176 -9.73 -5.84 6.66
N SER A 177 -9.37 -7.13 6.68
CA SER A 177 -9.04 -7.89 5.45
C SER A 177 -10.23 -7.98 4.50
N GLU A 178 -11.46 -8.08 5.02
CA GLU A 178 -12.68 -8.13 4.22
C GLU A 178 -12.91 -6.84 3.43
N GLN A 179 -12.60 -5.67 4.02
CA GLN A 179 -12.70 -4.39 3.32
C GLN A 179 -11.73 -4.35 2.14
N VAL A 180 -10.49 -4.81 2.35
CA VAL A 180 -9.46 -4.86 1.31
C VAL A 180 -9.81 -5.88 0.23
N ILE A 181 -10.23 -7.09 0.60
CA ILE A 181 -10.64 -8.16 -0.31
C ILE A 181 -11.83 -7.72 -1.16
N LYS A 182 -12.84 -7.10 -0.55
CA LYS A 182 -14.00 -6.57 -1.28
C LYS A 182 -13.56 -5.57 -2.36
N GLN A 183 -12.63 -4.68 -2.04
CA GLN A 183 -12.12 -3.71 -3.02
C GLN A 183 -11.31 -4.39 -4.13
N ILE A 184 -10.50 -5.40 -3.79
CA ILE A 184 -9.77 -6.21 -4.77
C ILE A 184 -10.76 -6.87 -5.75
N ASP A 185 -11.80 -7.51 -5.24
CA ASP A 185 -12.77 -8.23 -6.05
C ASP A 185 -13.59 -7.32 -6.98
N THR A 186 -13.76 -6.05 -6.66
CA THR A 186 -14.35 -5.08 -7.59
C THR A 186 -13.46 -4.75 -8.78
N ILE A 187 -12.15 -4.98 -8.68
CA ILE A 187 -11.15 -4.61 -9.70
C ILE A 187 -10.80 -5.80 -10.58
N ILE A 188 -10.59 -6.98 -9.96
CA ILE A 188 -10.07 -8.18 -10.63
C ILE A 188 -10.96 -9.42 -10.42
N GLY A 189 -12.19 -9.21 -9.98
CA GLY A 189 -13.19 -10.27 -9.70
C GLY A 189 -13.82 -10.90 -10.93
#